data_73ae1d223b67b3b3d3599e43816d12d0
#
_entry.id   73ae1d223b67b3b3d3599e43816d12d0
#
_cell.length_a   1.000
_cell.length_b   1.000
_cell.length_c   1.000
_cell.angle_alpha   90.00
_cell.angle_beta   90.00
_cell.angle_gamma   90.00
#
_symmetry.space_group_name_H-M   'P 1'
#
loop_
_entity.id
_entity.type
_entity.pdbx_description
1 polymer ?
#
loop_
_entity_poly.entity_id
_entity_poly.type
_entity_poly.pdbx_seq_one_letter_code
_entity_poly.pdbx_strand_id
1 'polypeptide(L)'
;NTAAVRQTFHGGYVSAQMPTEYRNYIEQMQSSFRELDGIISEINSMAEGGTVDAYRVKAIFYSLFFGAAQAGAGSYHTFVDCFVDYEEREDDEGNLYTVAIPISNLETVYANLSATLGREITLENESNAQRIYTLAQSGENGLVAGEALGDGSLAALITEAEKYIGMPYVWGGSTPATGFDCSGYVCWVYSQARVAYLPRTTAQGIFNRCAVISRDEAQPGDLIFFSGTYASGSTVTHLGIYVGNGQMLHAGNPIGYADIDSPYWSRHYYACGRLSV
;
A
#
# COMPACT_ATOMS: atom_id res chain seq x y z
N ASN A 1 -0.82 -2.31 -1.29
CA ASN A 1 -0.77 -0.87 -1.61
C ASN A 1 -0.16 -0.10 -0.43
N THR A 2 1.15 0.18 -0.50
CA THR A 2 1.92 0.85 0.56
C THR A 2 1.38 2.25 0.89
N ALA A 3 0.96 3.02 -0.12
CA ALA A 3 0.37 4.33 0.08
C ALA A 3 -0.93 4.25 0.87
N ALA A 4 -1.79 3.28 0.57
CA ALA A 4 -3.02 3.07 1.33
C ALA A 4 -2.75 2.68 2.78
N VAL A 5 -1.75 1.81 3.04
CA VAL A 5 -1.34 1.46 4.41
C VAL A 5 -0.87 2.70 5.16
N ARG A 6 0.09 3.44 4.61
CA ARG A 6 0.62 4.65 5.25
C ARG A 6 -0.47 5.68 5.52
N GLN A 7 -1.33 5.94 4.54
CA GLN A 7 -2.45 6.84 4.64
C GLN A 7 -3.42 6.42 5.77
N THR A 8 -3.71 5.12 5.85
CA THR A 8 -4.64 4.60 6.86
C THR A 8 -4.06 4.71 8.26
N PHE A 9 -2.77 4.40 8.44
CA PHE A 9 -2.14 4.38 9.76
C PHE A 9 -1.75 5.76 10.28
N HIS A 10 -1.28 6.66 9.40
CA HIS A 10 -0.69 7.95 9.80
C HIS A 10 -1.47 9.16 9.32
N GLY A 11 -2.50 8.97 8.50
CA GLY A 11 -3.16 10.08 7.82
C GLY A 11 -2.31 10.67 6.70
N GLY A 12 -2.53 11.93 6.37
CA GLY A 12 -1.81 12.65 5.34
C GLY A 12 -2.60 12.79 4.04
N TYR A 13 -1.93 13.21 2.96
CA TYR A 13 -2.57 13.52 1.70
C TYR A 13 -2.98 12.25 0.93
N VAL A 14 -4.28 12.05 0.76
CA VAL A 14 -4.83 11.06 -0.19
C VAL A 14 -4.91 11.71 -1.56
N SER A 15 -4.14 11.20 -2.53
CA SER A 15 -4.18 11.74 -3.89
C SER A 15 -5.60 11.72 -4.44
N ALA A 16 -6.06 12.87 -4.95
CA ALA A 16 -7.35 12.97 -5.63
C ALA A 16 -7.42 12.08 -6.88
N GLN A 17 -6.28 11.64 -7.40
CA GLN A 17 -6.16 10.74 -8.55
C GLN A 17 -6.24 9.26 -8.15
N MET A 18 -6.16 8.95 -6.85
CA MET A 18 -6.41 7.60 -6.37
C MET A 18 -7.86 7.20 -6.68
N PRO A 19 -8.13 6.00 -7.20
CA PRO A 19 -9.49 5.54 -7.46
C PRO A 19 -10.41 5.76 -6.26
N THR A 20 -11.62 6.25 -6.50
CA THR A 20 -12.59 6.59 -5.44
C THR A 20 -12.84 5.42 -4.50
N GLU A 21 -12.90 4.22 -5.04
CA GLU A 21 -13.07 2.99 -4.27
C GLU A 21 -11.97 2.81 -3.22
N TYR A 22 -10.69 3.00 -3.60
CA TYR A 22 -9.56 2.92 -2.67
C TYR A 22 -9.59 4.02 -1.60
N ARG A 23 -10.01 5.24 -1.98
CA ARG A 23 -10.20 6.32 -1.00
C ARG A 23 -11.26 5.95 0.03
N ASN A 24 -12.38 5.40 -0.42
CA ASN A 24 -13.44 4.92 0.46
C ASN A 24 -12.95 3.82 1.40
N TYR A 25 -12.15 2.89 0.91
CA TYR A 25 -11.55 1.84 1.75
C TYR A 25 -10.60 2.40 2.82
N ILE A 26 -9.80 3.41 2.47
CA ILE A 26 -8.92 4.09 3.43
C ILE A 26 -9.74 4.78 4.51
N GLU A 27 -10.76 5.54 4.14
CA GLU A 27 -11.64 6.26 5.09
C GLU A 27 -12.38 5.31 6.02
N GLN A 28 -12.92 4.21 5.48
CA GLN A 28 -13.57 3.16 6.27
C GLN A 28 -12.59 2.53 7.26
N MET A 29 -11.39 2.22 6.81
CA MET A 29 -10.36 1.61 7.64
C MET A 29 -9.88 2.57 8.74
N GLN A 30 -9.71 3.86 8.43
CA GLN A 30 -9.40 4.89 9.43
C GLN A 30 -10.50 5.03 10.49
N SER A 31 -11.76 4.90 10.08
CA SER A 31 -12.88 4.89 11.03
C SER A 31 -12.80 3.67 11.95
N SER A 32 -12.56 2.48 11.38
CA SER A 32 -12.37 1.26 12.15
C SER A 32 -11.18 1.37 13.12
N PHE A 33 -10.08 1.99 12.69
CA PHE A 33 -8.91 2.18 13.55
C PHE A 33 -9.19 3.06 14.76
N ARG A 34 -10.02 4.10 14.63
CA ARG A 34 -10.42 4.92 15.79
C ARG A 34 -11.20 4.10 16.83
N GLU A 35 -12.09 3.21 16.38
CA GLU A 35 -12.83 2.32 17.27
C GLU A 35 -11.87 1.32 17.96
N LEU A 36 -10.98 0.70 17.20
CA LEU A 36 -9.97 -0.22 17.75
C LEU A 36 -9.04 0.49 18.75
N ASP A 37 -8.56 1.69 18.44
CA ASP A 37 -7.68 2.46 19.33
C ASP A 37 -8.37 2.79 20.67
N GLY A 38 -9.66 3.11 20.65
CA GLY A 38 -10.45 3.33 21.87
C GLY A 38 -10.51 2.09 22.75
N ILE A 39 -10.83 0.94 22.16
CA ILE A 39 -10.93 -0.35 22.86
C ILE A 39 -9.56 -0.78 23.39
N ILE A 40 -8.51 -0.68 22.58
CA ILE A 40 -7.14 -1.04 23.00
C ILE A 40 -6.69 -0.15 24.15
N SER A 41 -7.00 1.14 24.13
CA SER A 41 -6.67 2.06 25.22
C SER A 41 -7.37 1.67 26.53
N GLU A 42 -8.65 1.28 26.46
CA GLU A 42 -9.39 0.79 27.61
C GLU A 42 -8.76 -0.49 28.17
N ILE A 43 -8.49 -1.48 27.34
CA ILE A 43 -7.85 -2.74 27.73
C ILE A 43 -6.46 -2.48 28.33
N ASN A 44 -5.67 -1.63 27.71
CA ASN A 44 -4.33 -1.30 28.20
C ASN A 44 -4.33 -0.55 29.54
N SER A 45 -5.44 0.11 29.92
CA SER A 45 -5.58 0.74 31.24
C SER A 45 -5.66 -0.29 32.37
N MET A 46 -6.06 -1.52 32.09
CA MET A 46 -6.14 -2.63 33.04
C MET A 46 -5.14 -3.76 32.73
N ALA A 47 -4.18 -3.52 31.82
CA ALA A 47 -3.24 -4.54 31.37
C ALA A 47 -2.08 -4.73 32.38
N GLU A 48 -1.70 -5.98 32.57
CA GLU A 48 -0.52 -6.39 33.31
C GLU A 48 0.40 -7.28 32.49
N GLY A 49 1.69 -7.22 32.73
CA GLY A 49 2.69 -8.01 32.03
C GLY A 49 3.04 -7.48 30.63
N GLY A 50 2.49 -6.34 30.24
CA GLY A 50 2.69 -5.70 28.95
C GLY A 50 1.48 -4.93 28.50
N THR A 51 1.44 -4.56 27.23
CA THR A 51 0.29 -3.88 26.59
C THR A 51 -0.07 -4.57 25.27
N VAL A 52 -1.33 -4.46 24.89
CA VAL A 52 -1.78 -4.85 23.54
C VAL A 52 -1.16 -3.86 22.53
N ASP A 53 -0.44 -4.38 21.55
CA ASP A 53 0.20 -3.58 20.50
C ASP A 53 -0.85 -3.13 19.46
N ALA A 54 -1.22 -1.84 19.52
CA ALA A 54 -2.20 -1.25 18.63
C ALA A 54 -1.82 -1.35 17.15
N TYR A 55 -0.53 -1.24 16.82
CA TYR A 55 -0.09 -1.42 15.42
C TYR A 55 -0.28 -2.85 14.95
N ARG A 56 -0.02 -3.83 15.81
CA ARG A 56 -0.23 -5.25 15.50
C ARG A 56 -1.70 -5.56 15.26
N VAL A 57 -2.57 -5.14 16.17
CA VAL A 57 -4.02 -5.31 16.04
C VAL A 57 -4.53 -4.69 14.74
N LYS A 58 -4.17 -3.44 14.48
CA LYS A 58 -4.60 -2.71 13.28
C LYS A 58 -4.03 -3.32 12.00
N ALA A 59 -2.80 -3.82 12.00
CA ALA A 59 -2.19 -4.47 10.84
C ALA A 59 -2.89 -5.78 10.47
N ILE A 60 -3.24 -6.60 11.47
CA ILE A 60 -4.00 -7.82 11.24
C ILE A 60 -5.41 -7.47 10.77
N PHE A 61 -6.08 -6.51 11.40
CA PHE A 61 -7.40 -6.04 10.99
C PHE A 61 -7.39 -5.55 9.54
N TYR A 62 -6.41 -4.73 9.17
CA TYR A 62 -6.24 -4.23 7.80
C TYR A 62 -6.07 -5.39 6.80
N SER A 63 -5.22 -6.37 7.11
CA SER A 63 -4.96 -7.51 6.21
C SER A 63 -6.20 -8.35 5.92
N LEU A 64 -7.15 -8.39 6.87
CA LEU A 64 -8.35 -9.20 6.78
C LEU A 64 -9.55 -8.46 6.16
N PHE A 65 -9.61 -7.13 6.28
CA PHE A 65 -10.83 -6.36 6.01
C PHE A 65 -10.66 -5.19 5.04
N PHE A 66 -9.45 -4.81 4.64
CA PHE A 66 -9.28 -3.75 3.65
C PHE A 66 -9.84 -4.17 2.30
N GLY A 67 -10.76 -3.37 1.76
CA GLY A 67 -11.44 -3.68 0.50
C GLY A 67 -12.56 -4.73 0.62
N ALA A 68 -12.82 -5.25 1.81
CA ALA A 68 -13.98 -6.09 2.04
C ALA A 68 -15.25 -5.23 2.18
N ALA A 69 -16.35 -5.69 1.58
CA ALA A 69 -17.67 -5.09 1.82
C ALA A 69 -18.01 -5.26 3.30
N GLN A 70 -17.93 -4.20 4.06
CA GLN A 70 -18.06 -4.10 5.50
C GLN A 70 -17.59 -5.36 6.24
N ALA A 71 -16.57 -5.21 7.06
CA ALA A 71 -16.35 -6.18 8.12
C ALA A 71 -17.72 -6.35 8.79
N GLY A 72 -18.34 -7.49 8.53
CA GLY A 72 -19.58 -7.81 9.24
C GLY A 72 -19.25 -7.52 10.68
N ALA A 73 -19.94 -6.57 11.27
CA ALA A 73 -19.64 -6.03 12.56
C ALA A 73 -19.88 -7.07 13.66
N GLY A 74 -19.06 -8.08 13.66
CA GLY A 74 -18.61 -8.67 14.89
C GLY A 74 -17.97 -7.50 15.63
N SER A 75 -18.40 -7.25 16.82
CA SER A 75 -17.93 -6.15 17.64
C SER A 75 -16.41 -5.98 17.50
N TYR A 76 -15.91 -4.77 17.29
CA TYR A 76 -14.47 -4.50 17.37
C TYR A 76 -13.87 -5.01 18.69
N HIS A 77 -14.64 -5.01 19.78
CA HIS A 77 -14.29 -5.65 21.04
C HIS A 77 -13.96 -7.12 20.87
N THR A 78 -14.83 -7.90 20.24
CA THR A 78 -14.61 -9.34 20.00
C THR A 78 -13.34 -9.60 19.19
N PHE A 79 -13.01 -8.70 18.27
CA PHE A 79 -11.75 -8.78 17.52
C PHE A 79 -10.54 -8.53 18.43
N VAL A 80 -10.56 -7.48 19.25
CA VAL A 80 -9.46 -7.13 20.15
C VAL A 80 -9.32 -8.17 21.26
N ASP A 81 -10.40 -8.76 21.73
CA ASP A 81 -10.40 -9.84 22.74
C ASP A 81 -9.58 -11.06 22.30
N CYS A 82 -9.38 -11.25 20.99
CA CYS A 82 -8.49 -12.30 20.47
C CYS A 82 -7.00 -12.09 20.84
N PHE A 83 -6.63 -10.90 21.30
CA PHE A 83 -5.25 -10.50 21.63
C PHE A 83 -4.98 -10.45 23.13
N VAL A 84 -5.96 -10.79 23.95
CA VAL A 84 -5.88 -10.61 25.41
C VAL A 84 -6.64 -11.72 26.12
N ASP A 85 -6.08 -12.18 27.25
CA ASP A 85 -6.78 -12.99 28.24
C ASP A 85 -7.21 -12.11 29.41
N TYR A 86 -8.31 -12.47 30.09
CA TYR A 86 -8.80 -11.76 31.25
C TYR A 86 -8.74 -12.63 32.48
N GLU A 87 -8.21 -12.05 33.57
CA GLU A 87 -8.18 -12.71 34.87
C GLU A 87 -8.93 -11.84 35.91
N GLU A 88 -9.73 -12.48 36.75
CA GLU A 88 -10.30 -11.86 37.94
C GLU A 88 -9.32 -12.00 39.09
N ARG A 89 -9.02 -10.91 39.76
CA ARG A 89 -8.17 -10.85 40.96
C ARG A 89 -8.89 -10.16 42.11
N GLU A 90 -8.41 -10.36 43.31
CA GLU A 90 -8.95 -9.76 44.52
C GLU A 90 -7.88 -8.84 45.14
N ASP A 91 -8.30 -7.64 45.55
CA ASP A 91 -7.44 -6.71 46.27
C ASP A 91 -7.37 -7.03 47.75
N ASP A 92 -6.53 -6.29 48.52
CA ASP A 92 -6.34 -6.48 49.96
C ASP A 92 -7.62 -6.19 50.76
N GLU A 93 -8.61 -5.55 50.18
CA GLU A 93 -9.91 -5.23 50.79
C GLU A 93 -11.00 -6.26 50.40
N GLY A 94 -10.67 -7.25 49.58
CA GLY A 94 -11.60 -8.29 49.10
C GLY A 94 -12.45 -7.88 47.89
N ASN A 95 -12.13 -6.78 47.21
CA ASN A 95 -12.83 -6.38 46.01
C ASN A 95 -12.27 -7.12 44.78
N LEU A 96 -13.17 -7.62 43.96
CA LEU A 96 -12.79 -8.25 42.70
C LEU A 96 -12.50 -7.16 41.64
N TYR A 97 -11.42 -7.35 40.87
CA TYR A 97 -11.09 -6.53 39.72
C TYR A 97 -10.57 -7.40 38.58
N THR A 98 -10.78 -6.93 37.32
CA THR A 98 -10.35 -7.62 36.13
C THR A 98 -9.00 -7.08 35.68
N VAL A 99 -8.10 -7.99 35.31
CA VAL A 99 -6.80 -7.69 34.72
C VAL A 99 -6.77 -8.23 33.30
N ALA A 100 -6.26 -7.46 32.39
CA ALA A 100 -6.01 -7.87 31.01
C ALA A 100 -4.57 -8.36 30.85
N ILE A 101 -4.39 -9.56 30.32
CA ILE A 101 -3.07 -10.17 30.07
C ILE A 101 -2.87 -10.24 28.55
N PRO A 102 -2.03 -9.39 27.95
CA PRO A 102 -1.78 -9.40 26.52
C PRO A 102 -1.17 -10.72 26.05
N ILE A 103 -1.71 -11.28 24.96
CA ILE A 103 -1.20 -12.51 24.33
C ILE A 103 -0.06 -12.13 23.38
N SER A 104 1.16 -12.55 23.72
CA SER A 104 2.35 -12.30 22.89
C SER A 104 2.55 -13.30 21.76
N ASN A 105 1.98 -14.52 21.89
CA ASN A 105 2.09 -15.56 20.88
C ASN A 105 1.10 -15.31 19.75
N LEU A 106 1.60 -14.94 18.56
CA LEU A 106 0.77 -14.67 17.38
C LEU A 106 0.03 -15.90 16.86
N GLU A 107 0.58 -17.10 17.03
CA GLU A 107 -0.13 -18.36 16.65
C GLU A 107 -1.42 -18.52 17.46
N THR A 108 -1.37 -18.22 18.77
CA THR A 108 -2.56 -18.20 19.63
C THR A 108 -3.55 -17.13 19.19
N VAL A 109 -3.06 -15.92 18.87
CA VAL A 109 -3.92 -14.84 18.37
C VAL A 109 -4.62 -15.22 17.07
N TYR A 110 -3.91 -15.81 16.11
CA TYR A 110 -4.52 -16.25 14.85
C TYR A 110 -5.50 -17.40 15.04
N ALA A 111 -5.23 -18.31 15.97
CA ALA A 111 -6.19 -19.37 16.33
C ALA A 111 -7.48 -18.79 16.92
N ASN A 112 -7.36 -17.82 17.83
CA ASN A 112 -8.50 -17.11 18.42
C ASN A 112 -9.31 -16.37 17.35
N LEU A 113 -8.64 -15.64 16.45
CA LEU A 113 -9.26 -14.94 15.33
C LEU A 113 -9.98 -15.89 14.39
N SER A 114 -9.36 -17.03 14.06
CA SER A 114 -9.96 -18.05 13.20
C SER A 114 -11.26 -18.59 13.80
N ALA A 115 -11.24 -18.90 15.10
CA ALA A 115 -12.43 -19.35 15.83
C ALA A 115 -13.52 -18.27 15.90
N THR A 116 -13.15 -17.04 16.21
CA THR A 116 -14.06 -15.89 16.36
C THR A 116 -14.71 -15.49 15.03
N LEU A 117 -13.94 -15.47 13.95
CA LEU A 117 -14.42 -15.09 12.63
C LEU A 117 -15.09 -16.25 11.86
N GLY A 118 -14.98 -17.48 12.37
CA GLY A 118 -15.55 -18.67 11.73
C GLY A 118 -14.92 -18.99 10.37
N ARG A 119 -13.66 -18.56 10.15
CA ARG A 119 -12.91 -18.82 8.93
C ARG A 119 -11.43 -19.03 9.22
N GLU A 120 -10.78 -19.79 8.35
CA GLU A 120 -9.34 -19.98 8.42
C GLU A 120 -8.59 -18.66 8.18
N ILE A 121 -7.59 -18.37 8.99
CA ILE A 121 -6.58 -17.34 8.74
C ILE A 121 -5.41 -18.03 8.05
N THR A 122 -5.20 -17.70 6.79
CA THR A 122 -4.18 -18.33 5.96
C THR A 122 -2.79 -17.76 6.23
N LEU A 123 -1.74 -18.51 5.89
CA LEU A 123 -0.35 -18.03 5.93
C LEU A 123 -0.15 -16.75 5.10
N GLU A 124 -0.92 -16.57 4.02
CA GLU A 124 -0.92 -15.34 3.24
C GLU A 124 -1.47 -14.17 4.04
N ASN A 125 -2.55 -14.35 4.80
CA ASN A 125 -3.09 -13.31 5.68
C ASN A 125 -2.07 -12.92 6.75
N GLU A 126 -1.40 -13.90 7.37
CA GLU A 126 -0.36 -13.66 8.38
C GLU A 126 0.84 -12.91 7.80
N SER A 127 1.31 -13.32 6.62
CA SER A 127 2.41 -12.67 5.91
C SER A 127 2.06 -11.24 5.52
N ASN A 128 0.85 -11.00 5.03
CA ASN A 128 0.35 -9.67 4.70
C ASN A 128 0.25 -8.80 5.96
N ALA A 129 -0.27 -9.33 7.06
CA ALA A 129 -0.36 -8.61 8.33
C ALA A 129 1.02 -8.20 8.86
N GLN A 130 2.02 -9.10 8.77
CA GLN A 130 3.39 -8.79 9.16
C GLN A 130 4.00 -7.68 8.30
N ARG A 131 3.79 -7.73 6.99
CA ARG A 131 4.25 -6.67 6.07
C ARG A 131 3.61 -5.33 6.38
N ILE A 132 2.29 -5.31 6.61
CA ILE A 132 1.55 -4.10 6.97
C ILE A 132 2.04 -3.53 8.29
N TYR A 133 2.28 -4.38 9.29
CA TYR A 133 2.83 -3.99 10.59
C TYR A 133 4.19 -3.28 10.44
N THR A 134 5.10 -3.86 9.67
CA THR A 134 6.41 -3.27 9.39
C THR A 134 6.29 -1.91 8.70
N LEU A 135 5.42 -1.79 7.69
CA LEU A 135 5.16 -0.54 6.98
C LEU A 135 4.56 0.53 7.90
N ALA A 136 3.64 0.13 8.78
CA ALA A 136 2.98 1.05 9.72
C ALA A 136 3.95 1.62 10.76
N GLN A 137 4.96 0.86 11.16
CA GLN A 137 5.98 1.32 12.12
C GLN A 137 7.02 2.26 11.51
N SER A 138 7.21 2.25 10.19
CA SER A 138 8.28 3.01 9.53
C SER A 138 8.04 4.52 9.42
N GLY A 139 6.86 5.03 9.85
CA GLY A 139 6.55 6.47 9.91
C GLY A 139 6.49 7.20 8.57
N GLU A 140 6.17 8.51 8.58
CA GLU A 140 6.04 9.34 7.37
C GLU A 140 7.35 9.53 6.59
N ASN A 141 8.49 9.39 7.23
CA ASN A 141 9.83 9.61 6.67
C ASN A 141 10.58 8.31 6.39
N GLY A 142 9.87 7.19 6.26
CA GLY A 142 10.45 5.86 6.14
C GLY A 142 11.17 5.56 4.82
N LEU A 143 12.15 6.38 4.48
CA LEU A 143 13.36 5.89 3.84
C LEU A 143 14.23 5.31 4.97
N VAL A 144 13.92 4.10 5.41
CA VAL A 144 14.87 3.36 6.23
C VAL A 144 16.05 3.09 5.31
N ALA A 145 17.19 3.68 5.62
CA ALA A 145 18.46 3.28 5.00
C ALA A 145 18.56 1.75 5.20
N GLY A 146 18.35 0.98 4.12
CA GLY A 146 18.29 -0.47 4.17
C GLY A 146 16.95 -1.14 3.86
N GLU A 147 15.93 -0.43 3.35
CA GLU A 147 14.77 -1.11 2.75
C GLU A 147 15.30 -2.12 1.71
N ALA A 148 15.01 -3.39 1.94
CA ALA A 148 15.38 -4.44 0.98
C ALA A 148 14.82 -4.04 -0.39
N LEU A 149 15.68 -4.05 -1.41
CA LEU A 149 15.25 -3.87 -2.79
C LEU A 149 14.12 -4.85 -3.08
N GLY A 150 13.19 -4.46 -3.95
CA GLY A 150 12.06 -5.30 -4.34
C GLY A 150 12.49 -6.69 -4.84
N ASP A 151 11.57 -7.60 -4.88
CA ASP A 151 11.79 -9.00 -5.28
C ASP A 151 11.54 -9.26 -6.78
N GLY A 152 11.29 -8.22 -7.56
CA GLY A 152 10.96 -8.31 -8.98
C GLY A 152 9.49 -8.62 -9.27
N SER A 153 8.66 -8.73 -8.26
CA SER A 153 7.22 -8.97 -8.46
C SER A 153 6.45 -7.72 -8.87
N LEU A 154 5.25 -7.91 -9.43
CA LEU A 154 4.31 -6.82 -9.67
C LEU A 154 3.96 -6.09 -8.37
N ALA A 155 3.81 -6.81 -7.27
CA ALA A 155 3.53 -6.23 -5.97
C ALA A 155 4.66 -5.29 -5.52
N ALA A 156 5.92 -5.70 -5.69
CA ALA A 156 7.09 -4.86 -5.42
C ALA A 156 7.12 -3.62 -6.31
N LEU A 157 6.80 -3.77 -7.61
CA LEU A 157 6.74 -2.66 -8.55
C LEU A 157 5.72 -1.61 -8.13
N ILE A 158 4.49 -2.01 -7.85
CA ILE A 158 3.42 -1.09 -7.44
C ILE A 158 3.74 -0.48 -6.07
N THR A 159 4.24 -1.29 -5.12
CA THR A 159 4.66 -0.80 -3.80
C THR A 159 5.72 0.30 -3.93
N GLU A 160 6.72 0.11 -4.78
CA GLU A 160 7.76 1.12 -5.02
C GLU A 160 7.19 2.37 -5.71
N ALA A 161 6.39 2.18 -6.74
CA ALA A 161 5.79 3.26 -7.51
C ALA A 161 4.93 4.20 -6.67
N GLU A 162 4.14 3.63 -5.76
CA GLU A 162 3.22 4.37 -4.90
C GLU A 162 3.89 5.19 -3.81
N LYS A 163 5.15 4.93 -3.47
CA LYS A 163 5.91 5.74 -2.49
C LYS A 163 5.97 7.21 -2.87
N TYR A 164 5.90 7.52 -4.14
CA TYR A 164 6.12 8.85 -4.70
C TYR A 164 4.83 9.57 -5.11
N ILE A 165 3.66 8.98 -4.88
CA ILE A 165 2.37 9.63 -5.17
C ILE A 165 2.29 10.96 -4.43
N GLY A 166 1.90 12.01 -5.16
CA GLY A 166 1.79 13.37 -4.65
C GLY A 166 3.03 14.22 -4.86
N MET A 167 4.17 13.64 -5.24
CA MET A 167 5.37 14.42 -5.59
C MET A 167 5.15 15.22 -6.88
N PRO A 168 5.65 16.46 -6.95
CA PRO A 168 5.54 17.27 -8.16
C PRO A 168 6.41 16.68 -9.28
N TYR A 169 5.97 16.91 -10.52
CA TYR A 169 6.79 16.64 -11.70
C TYR A 169 8.00 17.56 -11.74
N VAL A 170 9.19 17.00 -11.94
CA VAL A 170 10.44 17.78 -12.10
C VAL A 170 11.14 17.34 -13.38
N TRP A 171 11.22 18.24 -14.36
CA TRP A 171 11.90 17.97 -15.62
C TRP A 171 13.36 17.55 -15.41
N GLY A 172 13.73 16.40 -15.99
CA GLY A 172 15.06 15.80 -15.82
C GLY A 172 15.31 15.09 -14.49
N GLY A 173 14.38 15.17 -13.56
CA GLY A 173 14.45 14.48 -12.27
C GLY A 173 14.42 12.96 -12.42
N SER A 174 15.15 12.26 -11.55
CA SER A 174 15.33 10.80 -11.66
C SER A 174 15.52 10.07 -10.32
N THR A 175 15.43 10.77 -9.21
CA THR A 175 15.58 10.23 -7.86
C THR A 175 14.60 10.89 -6.91
N PRO A 176 14.31 10.30 -5.73
CA PRO A 176 13.48 10.95 -4.73
C PRO A 176 13.99 12.33 -4.28
N ALA A 177 15.32 12.53 -4.30
CA ALA A 177 15.94 13.78 -3.90
C ALA A 177 15.84 14.89 -4.99
N THR A 178 15.86 14.49 -6.27
CA THR A 178 15.80 15.44 -7.40
C THR A 178 14.37 15.64 -7.91
N GLY A 179 13.40 14.88 -7.44
CA GLY A 179 12.10 14.71 -8.07
C GLY A 179 12.20 13.81 -9.30
N PHE A 180 11.09 13.69 -10.02
CA PHE A 180 10.99 12.80 -11.17
C PHE A 180 10.36 13.48 -12.38
N ASP A 181 10.91 13.21 -13.57
CA ASP A 181 10.14 13.26 -14.82
C ASP A 181 9.55 11.88 -15.14
N CYS A 182 8.77 11.76 -16.22
CA CYS A 182 8.08 10.52 -16.55
C CYS A 182 9.02 9.32 -16.72
N SER A 183 10.11 9.47 -17.41
CA SER A 183 11.09 8.42 -17.67
C SER A 183 12.00 8.17 -16.48
N GLY A 184 12.38 9.20 -15.75
CA GLY A 184 13.15 9.06 -14.50
C GLY A 184 12.40 8.29 -13.45
N TYR A 185 11.11 8.54 -13.32
CA TYR A 185 10.22 7.81 -12.43
C TYR A 185 10.19 6.30 -12.76
N VAL A 186 9.94 5.95 -14.02
CA VAL A 186 9.90 4.56 -14.45
C VAL A 186 11.25 3.89 -14.29
N CYS A 187 12.35 4.53 -14.71
CA CYS A 187 13.70 3.98 -14.53
C CYS A 187 14.01 3.67 -13.06
N TRP A 188 13.66 4.58 -12.16
CA TRP A 188 13.84 4.41 -10.72
C TRP A 188 13.02 3.26 -10.17
N VAL A 189 11.72 3.31 -10.39
CA VAL A 189 10.75 2.36 -9.82
C VAL A 189 11.05 0.92 -10.25
N TYR A 190 11.30 0.68 -11.54
CA TYR A 190 11.62 -0.66 -12.05
C TYR A 190 12.93 -1.20 -11.50
N SER A 191 13.93 -0.33 -11.36
CA SER A 191 15.25 -0.71 -10.82
C SER A 191 15.17 -1.01 -9.32
N GLN A 192 14.47 -0.19 -8.53
CA GLN A 192 14.30 -0.40 -7.09
C GLN A 192 13.44 -1.64 -6.79
N ALA A 193 12.39 -1.86 -7.57
CA ALA A 193 11.56 -3.04 -7.45
C ALA A 193 12.24 -4.32 -7.97
N ARG A 194 13.41 -4.22 -8.60
CA ARG A 194 14.14 -5.32 -9.26
C ARG A 194 13.36 -6.04 -10.37
N VAL A 195 12.38 -5.36 -10.96
CA VAL A 195 11.66 -5.91 -12.11
C VAL A 195 12.56 -5.89 -13.35
N ALA A 196 13.25 -4.77 -13.58
CA ALA A 196 14.23 -4.64 -14.64
C ALA A 196 15.24 -3.54 -14.27
N TYR A 197 16.52 -3.76 -14.56
CA TYR A 197 17.51 -2.69 -14.45
C TYR A 197 17.36 -1.72 -15.63
N LEU A 198 16.82 -0.54 -15.35
CA LEU A 198 16.64 0.54 -16.31
C LEU A 198 17.55 1.72 -15.96
N PRO A 199 18.72 1.83 -16.58
CA PRO A 199 19.54 3.03 -16.43
C PRO A 199 18.79 4.24 -16.96
N ARG A 200 19.06 5.42 -16.37
CA ARG A 200 18.40 6.67 -16.76
C ARG A 200 18.43 6.90 -18.27
N THR A 201 17.25 7.02 -18.86
CA THR A 201 17.06 7.28 -20.28
C THR A 201 15.76 8.07 -20.50
N THR A 202 15.41 8.39 -21.74
CA THR A 202 14.17 9.07 -22.11
C THR A 202 13.01 8.10 -22.25
N ALA A 203 11.77 8.62 -22.34
CA ALA A 203 10.59 7.81 -22.63
C ALA A 203 10.76 7.02 -23.95
N GLN A 204 11.31 7.65 -24.98
CA GLN A 204 11.65 6.98 -26.24
C GLN A 204 12.71 5.87 -26.05
N GLY A 205 13.70 6.13 -25.21
CA GLY A 205 14.76 5.14 -24.91
C GLY A 205 14.21 3.91 -24.17
N ILE A 206 13.23 4.08 -23.30
CA ILE A 206 12.53 2.97 -22.64
C ILE A 206 11.68 2.20 -23.67
N PHE A 207 10.92 2.93 -24.51
CA PHE A 207 10.11 2.32 -25.56
C PHE A 207 10.94 1.40 -26.49
N ASN A 208 12.14 1.84 -26.86
CA ASN A 208 13.04 1.07 -27.71
C ASN A 208 13.56 -0.24 -27.07
N ARG A 209 13.34 -0.42 -25.76
CA ARG A 209 13.67 -1.66 -25.03
C ARG A 209 12.47 -2.58 -24.80
N CYS A 210 11.31 -2.18 -25.28
CA CYS A 210 10.08 -2.94 -25.10
C CYS A 210 9.73 -3.74 -26.34
N ALA A 211 9.19 -4.93 -26.15
CA ALA A 211 8.36 -5.57 -27.15
C ALA A 211 7.03 -4.83 -27.21
N VAL A 212 6.63 -4.36 -28.39
CA VAL A 212 5.34 -3.71 -28.59
C VAL A 212 4.25 -4.78 -28.50
N ILE A 213 3.24 -4.51 -27.68
CA ILE A 213 2.07 -5.38 -27.50
C ILE A 213 0.79 -4.60 -27.81
N SER A 214 -0.27 -5.31 -28.14
CA SER A 214 -1.58 -4.68 -28.28
C SER A 214 -2.09 -4.20 -26.90
N ARG A 215 -2.99 -3.23 -26.92
CA ARG A 215 -3.60 -2.73 -25.67
C ARG A 215 -4.38 -3.81 -24.93
N ASP A 216 -5.01 -4.71 -25.68
CA ASP A 216 -5.80 -5.82 -25.11
C ASP A 216 -4.93 -6.90 -24.46
N GLU A 217 -3.66 -6.98 -24.84
CA GLU A 217 -2.67 -7.88 -24.25
C GLU A 217 -1.93 -7.26 -23.05
N ALA A 218 -2.13 -5.95 -22.81
CA ALA A 218 -1.45 -5.24 -21.74
C ALA A 218 -1.89 -5.77 -20.36
N GLN A 219 -0.91 -6.08 -19.53
CA GLN A 219 -1.09 -6.59 -18.17
C GLN A 219 -0.50 -5.58 -17.17
N PRO A 220 -1.00 -5.56 -15.92
CA PRO A 220 -0.38 -4.75 -14.88
C PRO A 220 1.13 -4.98 -14.80
N GLY A 221 1.90 -3.88 -14.82
CA GLY A 221 3.36 -3.92 -14.90
C GLY A 221 3.92 -3.75 -16.32
N ASP A 222 3.10 -3.76 -17.36
CA ASP A 222 3.51 -3.29 -18.69
C ASP A 222 3.57 -1.76 -18.72
N LEU A 223 4.19 -1.21 -19.74
CA LEU A 223 4.31 0.23 -19.94
C LEU A 223 3.33 0.71 -21.00
N ILE A 224 2.77 1.89 -20.76
CA ILE A 224 1.93 2.58 -21.74
C ILE A 224 2.63 3.87 -22.17
N PHE A 225 2.66 4.12 -23.47
CA PHE A 225 3.42 5.19 -24.10
C PHE A 225 2.51 6.15 -24.84
N PHE A 226 2.91 7.42 -24.78
CA PHE A 226 2.17 8.53 -25.38
C PHE A 226 3.07 9.40 -26.24
N SER A 227 2.48 10.01 -27.27
CA SER A 227 3.16 10.92 -28.19
C SER A 227 2.56 12.32 -28.15
N GLY A 228 3.35 13.33 -28.50
CA GLY A 228 2.87 14.72 -28.64
C GLY A 228 2.36 15.35 -27.36
N THR A 229 2.75 14.87 -26.18
CA THR A 229 2.40 15.49 -24.88
C THR A 229 3.15 16.79 -24.62
N TYR A 230 4.28 16.98 -25.30
CA TYR A 230 5.03 18.23 -25.41
C TYR A 230 5.81 18.27 -26.73
N ALA A 231 6.28 19.46 -27.13
CA ALA A 231 7.09 19.60 -28.35
C ALA A 231 8.46 18.91 -28.17
N SER A 232 8.73 17.91 -28.99
CA SER A 232 9.94 17.10 -28.95
C SER A 232 10.29 16.59 -30.34
N GLY A 233 11.59 16.31 -30.58
CA GLY A 233 12.05 15.56 -31.74
C GLY A 233 11.82 14.05 -31.65
N SER A 234 11.38 13.54 -30.50
CA SER A 234 11.08 12.12 -30.27
C SER A 234 9.61 11.82 -30.50
N THR A 235 9.29 10.65 -31.00
CA THR A 235 7.92 10.18 -31.19
C THR A 235 7.23 9.95 -29.84
N VAL A 236 7.91 9.22 -28.95
CA VAL A 236 7.39 8.96 -27.60
C VAL A 236 7.85 10.08 -26.65
N THR A 237 6.89 10.77 -26.06
CA THR A 237 7.14 11.93 -25.21
C THR A 237 6.74 11.70 -23.76
N HIS A 238 5.92 10.70 -23.46
CA HIS A 238 5.50 10.37 -22.10
C HIS A 238 5.24 8.87 -21.96
N LEU A 239 5.27 8.39 -20.72
CA LEU A 239 4.91 7.01 -20.40
C LEU A 239 4.38 6.90 -18.97
N GLY A 240 3.69 5.78 -18.72
CA GLY A 240 3.24 5.36 -17.39
C GLY A 240 3.31 3.85 -17.23
N ILE A 241 3.16 3.40 -16.00
CA ILE A 241 3.04 1.98 -15.63
C ILE A 241 1.57 1.61 -15.73
N TYR A 242 1.22 0.68 -16.61
CA TYR A 242 -0.14 0.17 -16.68
C TYR A 242 -0.45 -0.66 -15.42
N VAL A 243 -1.55 -0.37 -14.75
CA VAL A 243 -1.94 -1.02 -13.50
C VAL A 243 -3.25 -1.82 -13.61
N GLY A 244 -3.77 -1.96 -14.84
CA GLY A 244 -5.04 -2.64 -15.11
C GLY A 244 -6.23 -1.68 -15.12
N ASN A 245 -7.38 -2.18 -15.56
CA ASN A 245 -8.67 -1.48 -15.54
C ASN A 245 -8.65 -0.07 -16.19
N GLY A 246 -7.89 0.11 -17.27
CA GLY A 246 -7.77 1.40 -17.93
C GLY A 246 -7.00 2.46 -17.14
N GLN A 247 -6.23 2.08 -16.14
CA GLN A 247 -5.47 2.98 -15.28
C GLN A 247 -3.97 2.83 -15.49
N MET A 248 -3.26 3.94 -15.36
CA MET A 248 -1.79 3.96 -15.26
C MET A 248 -1.35 4.71 -14.01
N LEU A 249 -0.17 4.38 -13.50
CA LEU A 249 0.56 5.16 -12.51
C LEU A 249 1.74 5.83 -13.21
N HIS A 250 1.81 7.16 -13.15
CA HIS A 250 2.79 7.92 -13.91
C HIS A 250 3.29 9.18 -13.19
N ALA A 251 4.43 9.70 -13.62
CA ALA A 251 4.84 11.04 -13.20
C ALA A 251 4.02 12.08 -13.99
N GLY A 252 2.86 12.38 -13.44
CA GLY A 252 2.07 13.55 -13.77
C GLY A 252 2.50 14.73 -12.89
N ASN A 253 1.66 15.74 -12.77
CA ASN A 253 1.89 16.84 -11.82
C ASN A 253 0.63 17.04 -10.95
N PRO A 254 0.58 16.33 -9.79
CA PRO A 254 1.60 15.46 -9.18
C PRO A 254 1.65 14.04 -9.78
N ILE A 255 2.66 13.25 -9.33
CA ILE A 255 2.71 11.79 -9.58
C ILE A 255 1.45 11.14 -9.05
N GLY A 256 0.83 10.27 -9.83
CA GLY A 256 -0.40 9.62 -9.41
C GLY A 256 -1.00 8.71 -10.48
N TYR A 257 -2.19 8.22 -10.15
CA TYR A 257 -2.99 7.43 -11.09
C TYR A 257 -3.70 8.32 -12.09
N ALA A 258 -3.83 7.83 -13.33
CA ALA A 258 -4.59 8.50 -14.37
C ALA A 258 -5.38 7.49 -15.20
N ASP A 259 -6.58 7.91 -15.62
CA ASP A 259 -7.41 7.16 -16.55
C ASP A 259 -6.88 7.34 -17.98
N ILE A 260 -6.42 6.24 -18.58
CA ILE A 260 -5.85 6.24 -19.94
C ILE A 260 -6.92 6.42 -21.02
N ASP A 261 -8.20 6.23 -20.67
CA ASP A 261 -9.34 6.43 -21.55
C ASP A 261 -9.89 7.85 -21.49
N SER A 262 -9.35 8.70 -20.61
CA SER A 262 -9.69 10.12 -20.60
C SER A 262 -9.40 10.78 -21.97
N PRO A 263 -10.12 11.85 -22.36
CA PRO A 263 -9.96 12.49 -23.65
C PRO A 263 -8.54 12.94 -23.97
N TYR A 264 -7.78 13.35 -22.95
CA TYR A 264 -6.39 13.76 -23.10
C TYR A 264 -5.50 12.56 -23.44
N TRP A 265 -5.50 11.53 -22.59
CA TRP A 265 -4.61 10.38 -22.75
C TRP A 265 -4.98 9.54 -23.97
N SER A 266 -6.27 9.35 -24.27
CA SER A 266 -6.72 8.66 -25.49
C SER A 266 -6.20 9.32 -26.78
N ARG A 267 -6.17 10.67 -26.80
CA ARG A 267 -5.66 11.42 -27.98
C ARG A 267 -4.15 11.25 -28.16
N HIS A 268 -3.42 11.10 -27.07
CA HIS A 268 -1.96 11.01 -27.07
C HIS A 268 -1.45 9.57 -27.04
N TYR A 269 -2.33 8.59 -26.92
CA TYR A 269 -1.96 7.18 -26.89
C TYR A 269 -1.12 6.80 -28.11
N TYR A 270 -0.01 6.11 -27.87
CA TYR A 270 0.90 5.66 -28.91
C TYR A 270 0.99 4.14 -28.96
N ALA A 271 1.36 3.48 -27.88
CA ALA A 271 1.54 2.03 -27.80
C ALA A 271 1.53 1.51 -26.37
N CYS A 272 1.35 0.19 -26.23
CA CYS A 272 1.76 -0.54 -25.03
C CYS A 272 3.05 -1.32 -25.32
N GLY A 273 3.85 -1.53 -24.28
CA GLY A 273 5.10 -2.27 -24.41
C GLY A 273 5.46 -3.03 -23.15
N ARG A 274 6.01 -4.22 -23.37
CA ARG A 274 6.54 -5.08 -22.30
C ARG A 274 8.04 -5.07 -22.35
N LEU A 275 8.67 -4.77 -21.19
CA LEU A 275 10.12 -4.85 -21.09
C LEU A 275 10.59 -6.30 -21.30
N SER A 276 11.57 -6.47 -22.17
CA SER A 276 12.29 -7.73 -22.29
C SER A 276 13.25 -7.83 -21.10
N VAL A 277 13.01 -8.74 -20.19
CA VAL A 277 13.84 -9.01 -19.00
C VAL A 277 14.90 -10.03 -19.33
#